data_83aad122a2d89b2429718f066a59c946
#
_entry.id   83aad122a2d89b2429718f066a59c946
#
_cell.length_a   1.000
_cell.length_b   1.000
_cell.length_c   1.000
_cell.angle_alpha   90.00
_cell.angle_beta   90.00
_cell.angle_gamma   90.00
#
_symmetry.space_group_name_H-M   'P 1'
#
loop_
_entity.id
_entity.type
_entity.pdbx_description
1 polymer ?
#
loop_
_entity_poly.entity_id
_entity_poly.type
_entity_poly.pdbx_seq_one_letter_code
_entity_poly.pdbx_strand_id
1 'polypeptide(L)'
;MTVAELIRHNFDEIFIELDPVKREAMMRDAYTKDCVWIHPGGRLVGIAAVNEAASEIRKHIPEYRYTVIGDIHTMHNVGMCRWGSGLPGQPFRYTGTDVLEERDGRVAVFYTFIDSGTPPVSSTK
;
A
#
# COMPACT_ATOMS: atom_id res chain seq x y z
N MET A 1 -12.06 -5.31 -9.75
CA MET A 1 -11.02 -4.40 -10.26
C MET A 1 -9.89 -5.19 -10.88
N THR A 2 -9.25 -4.61 -11.89
CA THR A 2 -8.04 -5.18 -12.46
C THR A 2 -6.87 -5.01 -11.48
N VAL A 3 -5.78 -5.73 -11.73
CA VAL A 3 -4.58 -5.61 -10.90
C VAL A 3 -4.07 -4.17 -10.88
N ALA A 4 -4.01 -3.52 -12.04
CA ALA A 4 -3.54 -2.13 -12.11
C ALA A 4 -4.46 -1.18 -11.34
N GLU A 5 -5.77 -1.39 -11.44
CA GLU A 5 -6.74 -0.59 -10.69
C GLU A 5 -6.58 -0.77 -9.18
N LEU A 6 -6.34 -2.00 -8.73
CA LEU A 6 -6.11 -2.28 -7.31
C LEU A 6 -4.86 -1.58 -6.80
N ILE A 7 -3.78 -1.59 -7.58
CA ILE A 7 -2.54 -0.90 -7.21
C ILE A 7 -2.80 0.59 -7.08
N ARG A 8 -3.46 1.21 -8.07
CA ARG A 8 -3.75 2.65 -8.02
C ARG A 8 -4.67 2.99 -6.87
N HIS A 9 -5.67 2.18 -6.62
CA HIS A 9 -6.61 2.40 -5.52
C HIS A 9 -5.88 2.38 -4.16
N ASN A 10 -4.91 1.48 -4.00
CA ASN A 10 -4.10 1.45 -2.79
C ASN A 10 -3.37 2.77 -2.55
N PHE A 11 -2.72 3.30 -3.57
CA PHE A 11 -1.90 4.51 -3.42
C PHE A 11 -2.71 5.79 -3.43
N ASP A 12 -3.74 5.85 -4.27
CA ASP A 12 -4.47 7.10 -4.48
C ASP A 12 -5.58 7.29 -3.46
N GLU A 13 -6.05 6.23 -2.82
CA GLU A 13 -7.22 6.31 -1.93
C GLU A 13 -7.04 5.61 -0.59
N ILE A 14 -6.73 4.32 -0.59
CA ILE A 14 -6.75 3.54 0.66
C ILE A 14 -5.67 3.99 1.64
N PHE A 15 -4.43 4.05 1.20
CA PHE A 15 -3.31 4.35 2.09
C PHE A 15 -3.12 5.83 2.39
N ILE A 16 -3.89 6.71 1.76
CA ILE A 16 -3.91 8.13 2.11
C ILE A 16 -5.14 8.51 2.93
N GLU A 17 -6.11 7.62 3.07
CA GLU A 17 -7.31 7.90 3.86
C GLU A 17 -6.95 7.99 5.34
N LEU A 18 -7.32 9.09 5.98
CA LEU A 18 -7.01 9.35 7.39
C LEU A 18 -8.00 8.68 8.33
N ASP A 19 -9.25 8.51 7.89
CA ASP A 19 -10.30 7.92 8.72
C ASP A 19 -10.23 6.39 8.64
N PRO A 20 -9.89 5.71 9.74
CA PRO A 20 -9.77 4.25 9.71
C PRO A 20 -11.07 3.52 9.41
N VAL A 21 -12.22 4.12 9.72
CA VAL A 21 -13.52 3.51 9.43
C VAL A 21 -13.79 3.54 7.92
N LYS A 22 -13.53 4.69 7.28
CA LYS A 22 -13.66 4.80 5.82
C LYS A 22 -12.66 3.89 5.13
N ARG A 23 -11.43 3.84 5.63
CA ARG A 23 -10.39 2.99 5.04
C ARG A 23 -10.79 1.53 5.11
N GLU A 24 -11.32 1.08 6.24
CA GLU A 24 -11.77 -0.30 6.37
C GLU A 24 -12.86 -0.63 5.36
N ALA A 25 -13.79 0.28 5.14
CA ALA A 25 -14.86 0.07 4.15
C ALA A 25 -14.27 -0.10 2.75
N MET A 26 -13.30 0.75 2.38
CA MET A 26 -12.62 0.62 1.10
C MET A 26 -11.86 -0.70 0.99
N MET A 27 -11.21 -1.12 2.07
CA MET A 27 -10.49 -2.40 2.09
C MET A 27 -11.43 -3.58 1.94
N ARG A 28 -12.62 -3.53 2.54
CA ARG A 28 -13.60 -4.61 2.40
C ARG A 28 -14.05 -4.78 0.96
N ASP A 29 -14.11 -3.69 0.20
CA ASP A 29 -14.47 -3.75 -1.21
C ASP A 29 -13.31 -4.22 -2.09
N ALA A 30 -12.08 -3.95 -1.69
CA ALA A 30 -10.91 -4.14 -2.55
C ALA A 30 -9.98 -5.29 -2.12
N TYR A 31 -10.15 -5.84 -0.93
CA TYR A 31 -9.25 -6.87 -0.39
C TYR A 31 -10.01 -8.14 -0.09
N THR A 32 -9.32 -9.28 -0.16
CA THR A 32 -9.90 -10.53 0.35
C THR A 32 -9.91 -10.50 1.87
N LYS A 33 -10.79 -11.29 2.48
CA LYS A 33 -10.88 -11.34 3.95
C LYS A 33 -9.58 -11.84 4.59
N ASP A 34 -8.88 -12.72 3.90
CA ASP A 34 -7.64 -13.32 4.36
C ASP A 34 -6.41 -12.65 3.74
N CYS A 35 -6.55 -11.41 3.31
CA CYS A 35 -5.46 -10.68 2.66
C CYS A 35 -4.21 -10.68 3.54
N VAL A 36 -3.06 -10.62 2.87
CA VAL A 36 -1.75 -10.60 3.54
C VAL A 36 -0.96 -9.42 3.01
N TRP A 37 -0.33 -8.69 3.92
CA TRP A 37 0.63 -7.65 3.56
C TRP A 37 1.97 -8.01 4.18
N ILE A 38 2.98 -8.15 3.32
CA ILE A 38 4.34 -8.44 3.75
C ILE A 38 5.18 -7.22 3.48
N HIS A 39 5.81 -6.69 4.52
CA HIS A 39 6.65 -5.49 4.43
C HIS A 39 7.85 -5.68 5.37
N PRO A 40 8.82 -4.75 5.35
CA PRO A 40 10.03 -4.94 6.19
C PRO A 40 9.76 -5.14 7.67
N GLY A 41 8.65 -4.58 8.18
CA GLY A 41 8.28 -4.70 9.59
C GLY A 41 7.61 -6.01 9.97
N GLY A 42 7.16 -6.81 9.01
CA GLY A 42 6.51 -8.06 9.34
C GLY A 42 5.49 -8.54 8.31
N ARG A 43 4.68 -9.46 8.74
CA ARG A 43 3.63 -10.09 7.93
C ARG A 43 2.30 -9.88 8.63
N LEU A 44 1.40 -9.18 7.98
CA LEU A 44 0.09 -8.86 8.52
C LEU A 44 -0.98 -9.65 7.79
N VAL A 45 -1.91 -10.23 8.52
CA VAL A 45 -2.98 -11.05 7.95
C VAL A 45 -4.33 -10.47 8.34
N GLY A 46 -5.16 -10.26 7.32
CA GLY A 46 -6.53 -9.77 7.50
C GLY A 46 -6.66 -8.26 7.44
N ILE A 47 -7.85 -7.81 7.11
CA ILE A 47 -8.13 -6.39 6.87
C ILE A 47 -7.86 -5.56 8.13
N ALA A 48 -8.26 -6.03 9.30
CA ALA A 48 -8.07 -5.27 10.53
C ALA A 48 -6.60 -4.97 10.81
N ALA A 49 -5.72 -5.97 10.64
CA ALA A 49 -4.29 -5.80 10.87
C ALA A 49 -3.67 -4.83 9.86
N VAL A 50 -4.03 -4.95 8.58
CA VAL A 50 -3.54 -4.06 7.53
C VAL A 50 -4.02 -2.63 7.78
N ASN A 51 -5.29 -2.46 8.17
CA ASN A 51 -5.85 -1.15 8.44
C ASN A 51 -5.17 -0.48 9.63
N GLU A 52 -4.86 -1.24 10.68
CA GLU A 52 -4.15 -0.72 11.84
C GLU A 52 -2.76 -0.22 11.47
N ALA A 53 -2.04 -0.99 10.65
CA ALA A 53 -0.72 -0.57 10.19
C ALA A 53 -0.80 0.69 9.31
N ALA A 54 -1.81 0.77 8.45
CA ALA A 54 -2.04 1.98 7.65
C ALA A 54 -2.34 3.19 8.53
N SER A 55 -3.09 3.00 9.61
CA SER A 55 -3.37 4.07 10.57
C SER A 55 -2.09 4.59 11.23
N GLU A 56 -1.16 3.69 11.59
CA GLU A 56 0.12 4.09 12.17
C GLU A 56 0.93 4.94 11.19
N ILE A 57 0.96 4.53 9.92
CA ILE A 57 1.66 5.31 8.89
C ILE A 57 1.03 6.70 8.77
N ARG A 58 -0.29 6.78 8.66
CA ARG A 58 -0.99 8.07 8.51
C ARG A 58 -0.80 8.98 9.72
N LYS A 59 -0.69 8.40 10.91
CA LYS A 59 -0.47 9.16 12.13
C LYS A 59 0.86 9.91 12.10
N HIS A 60 1.90 9.28 11.52
CA HIS A 60 3.24 9.89 11.44
C HIS A 60 3.38 10.86 10.27
N ILE A 61 2.71 10.57 9.14
CA ILE A 61 2.87 11.36 7.91
C ILE A 61 1.50 11.63 7.25
N PRO A 62 0.57 12.31 7.96
CA PRO A 62 -0.79 12.48 7.44
C PRO A 62 -0.86 13.24 6.12
N GLU A 63 0.16 14.03 5.79
CA GLU A 63 0.17 14.88 4.59
C GLU A 63 0.93 14.27 3.43
N TYR A 64 1.61 13.13 3.62
CA TYR A 64 2.35 12.49 2.53
C TYR A 64 1.38 11.88 1.52
N ARG A 65 1.85 11.85 0.28
CA ARG A 65 1.15 11.19 -0.82
C ARG A 65 2.07 10.16 -1.43
N TYR A 66 1.47 9.23 -2.14
CA TYR A 66 2.21 8.22 -2.91
C TYR A 66 2.12 8.56 -4.38
N THR A 67 3.22 8.42 -5.08
CA THR A 67 3.27 8.65 -6.53
C THR A 67 3.87 7.41 -7.18
N VAL A 68 3.16 6.85 -8.14
CA VAL A 68 3.69 5.73 -8.92
C VAL A 68 4.79 6.28 -9.83
N ILE A 69 5.95 5.64 -9.81
CA ILE A 69 7.11 6.03 -10.62
C ILE A 69 7.18 5.07 -11.80
N GLY A 70 7.04 5.62 -13.02
CA GLY A 70 7.04 4.81 -14.22
C GLY A 70 5.76 4.04 -14.40
N ASP A 71 5.85 2.88 -15.04
CA ASP A 71 4.68 2.09 -15.41
C ASP A 71 4.33 1.06 -14.35
N ILE A 72 3.05 0.71 -14.31
CA ILE A 72 2.59 -0.46 -13.57
C ILE A 72 2.71 -1.64 -14.52
N HIS A 73 3.47 -2.65 -14.11
CA HIS A 73 3.65 -3.87 -14.90
C HIS A 73 2.73 -4.95 -14.37
N THR A 74 2.01 -5.61 -15.26
CA THR A 74 1.08 -6.67 -14.86
C THR A 74 1.34 -7.93 -15.67
N MET A 75 1.08 -9.07 -15.05
CA MET A 75 1.27 -10.38 -15.63
C MET A 75 0.29 -11.30 -14.91
N HIS A 76 -0.68 -11.86 -15.64
CA HIS A 76 -1.72 -12.70 -15.03
C HIS A 76 -2.38 -11.97 -13.86
N ASN A 77 -2.34 -12.55 -12.66
CA ASN A 77 -2.94 -11.96 -11.46
C ASN A 77 -1.94 -11.20 -10.59
N VAL A 78 -0.79 -10.83 -11.16
CA VAL A 78 0.27 -10.15 -10.42
C VAL A 78 0.57 -8.80 -11.04
N GLY A 79 0.80 -7.80 -10.20
CA GLY A 79 1.23 -6.47 -10.65
C GLY A 79 2.38 -5.98 -9.81
N MET A 80 3.16 -5.06 -10.40
CA MET A 80 4.34 -4.50 -9.76
C MET A 80 4.50 -3.05 -10.17
N CYS A 81 4.93 -2.21 -9.24
CA CYS A 81 5.30 -0.84 -9.57
C CYS A 81 6.27 -0.28 -8.55
N ARG A 82 7.06 0.71 -9.00
CA ARG A 82 7.84 1.54 -8.10
C ARG A 82 6.98 2.73 -7.66
N TRP A 83 7.24 3.22 -6.46
CA TRP A 83 6.50 4.37 -5.94
C TRP A 83 7.42 5.22 -5.06
N GLY A 84 7.05 6.49 -4.90
CA GLY A 84 7.72 7.39 -3.97
C GLY A 84 6.71 8.02 -3.04
N SER A 85 7.16 8.41 -1.86
CA SER A 85 6.30 9.06 -0.87
C SER A 85 6.96 10.28 -0.28
N GLY A 86 6.17 11.32 -0.09
CA GLY A 86 6.62 12.58 0.47
C GLY A 86 5.50 13.61 0.46
N LEU A 87 5.84 14.84 0.84
CA LEU A 87 4.90 15.96 0.77
C LEU A 87 4.64 16.31 -0.70
N PRO A 88 3.42 16.69 -1.04
CA PRO A 88 3.11 17.11 -2.40
C PRO A 88 4.06 18.20 -2.90
N GLY A 89 4.60 18.03 -4.10
CA GLY A 89 5.50 19.00 -4.71
C GLY A 89 6.92 19.00 -4.15
N GLN A 90 7.24 18.12 -3.23
CA GLN A 90 8.57 18.00 -2.64
C GLN A 90 9.25 16.71 -3.09
N PRO A 91 10.58 16.62 -2.99
CA PRO A 91 11.28 15.36 -3.30
C PRO A 91 10.78 14.22 -2.41
N PHE A 92 10.84 13.01 -2.92
CA PHE A 92 10.43 11.84 -2.15
C PHE A 92 11.34 11.67 -0.93
N ARG A 93 10.71 11.37 0.20
CA ARG A 93 11.44 11.09 1.44
C ARG A 93 11.87 9.63 1.48
N TYR A 94 11.10 8.75 0.85
CA TYR A 94 11.48 7.36 0.69
C TYR A 94 10.77 6.81 -0.55
N THR A 95 11.32 5.72 -1.08
CA THR A 95 10.75 5.05 -2.25
C THR A 95 10.66 3.56 -1.99
N GLY A 96 9.84 2.90 -2.76
CA GLY A 96 9.67 1.46 -2.63
C GLY A 96 9.18 0.83 -3.91
N THR A 97 9.03 -0.48 -3.85
CA THR A 97 8.45 -1.29 -4.90
C THR A 97 7.39 -2.18 -4.27
N ASP A 98 6.19 -2.16 -4.85
CA ASP A 98 5.12 -3.06 -4.41
C ASP A 98 4.87 -4.12 -5.46
N VAL A 99 4.60 -5.33 -4.99
CA VAL A 99 4.11 -6.43 -5.81
C VAL A 99 2.77 -6.84 -5.22
N LEU A 100 1.76 -7.04 -6.05
CA LEU A 100 0.41 -7.33 -5.61
C LEU A 100 -0.14 -8.53 -6.37
N GLU A 101 -0.74 -9.48 -5.64
CA GLU A 101 -1.43 -10.62 -6.22
C GLU A 101 -2.93 -10.45 -6.01
N GLU A 102 -3.68 -10.63 -7.08
CA GLU A 102 -5.13 -10.46 -7.10
C GLU A 102 -5.81 -11.83 -7.06
N ARG A 103 -6.97 -11.89 -6.40
CA ARG A 103 -7.87 -13.04 -6.42
C ARG A 103 -9.29 -12.51 -6.43
N ASP A 104 -10.06 -12.93 -7.43
CA ASP A 104 -11.47 -12.54 -7.58
C ASP A 104 -11.67 -11.02 -7.62
N GLY A 105 -10.74 -10.31 -8.26
CA GLY A 105 -10.81 -8.86 -8.39
C GLY A 105 -10.43 -8.11 -7.13
N ARG A 106 -9.80 -8.77 -6.17
CA ARG A 106 -9.43 -8.20 -4.87
C ARG A 106 -7.96 -8.46 -4.59
N VAL A 107 -7.39 -7.62 -3.74
CA VAL A 107 -6.02 -7.81 -3.26
C VAL A 107 -5.99 -9.04 -2.34
N ALA A 108 -5.22 -10.06 -2.72
CA ALA A 108 -5.04 -11.24 -1.88
C ALA A 108 -3.76 -11.14 -1.07
N VAL A 109 -2.68 -10.72 -1.71
CA VAL A 109 -1.37 -10.54 -1.06
C VAL A 109 -0.71 -9.32 -1.67
N PHE A 110 -0.04 -8.50 -0.87
CA PHE A 110 0.88 -7.53 -1.43
C PHE A 110 2.15 -7.43 -0.61
N TYR A 111 3.23 -7.10 -1.30
CA TYR A 111 4.58 -7.08 -0.78
C TYR A 111 5.12 -5.68 -0.98
N THR A 112 5.74 -5.12 0.05
CA THR A 112 6.35 -3.81 -0.02
C THR A 112 7.83 -3.92 0.27
N PHE A 113 8.65 -3.51 -0.70
CA PHE A 113 10.08 -3.39 -0.55
C PHE A 113 10.43 -1.91 -0.45
N ILE A 114 11.29 -1.55 0.49
CA ILE A 114 11.80 -0.18 0.57
C ILE A 114 13.10 -0.11 -0.21
N ASP A 115 13.14 0.78 -1.21
CA ASP A 115 14.29 0.92 -2.11
C ASP A 115 15.31 1.91 -1.56
N SER A 116 14.85 3.07 -1.08
CA SER A 116 15.74 4.12 -0.60
C SER A 116 14.99 5.03 0.36
N GLY A 117 15.75 5.77 1.17
CA GLY A 117 15.20 6.67 2.15
C GLY A 117 14.79 5.95 3.42
N THR A 118 14.25 6.70 4.36
CA THR A 118 13.81 6.18 5.64
C THR A 118 12.30 6.29 5.74
N PRO A 119 11.58 5.17 5.84
CA PRO A 119 10.14 5.23 6.04
C PRO A 119 9.81 5.82 7.41
N PRO A 120 8.61 6.39 7.57
CA PRO A 120 8.22 7.10 8.79
C PRO A 120 8.08 6.19 10.01
N VAL A 121 7.80 4.91 9.78
CA VAL A 121 7.63 3.93 10.85
C VAL A 121 8.74 2.90 10.70
N SER A 122 9.49 2.68 11.79
CA SER A 122 10.56 1.69 11.75
C SER A 122 9.98 0.32 11.43
N SER A 123 10.58 -0.31 10.45
CA SER A 123 10.14 -1.63 10.00
C SER A 123 11.17 -2.70 10.29
N THR A 124 12.24 -2.35 10.93
CA THR A 124 13.27 -3.34 11.23
C THR A 124 12.88 -4.16 12.45
N LYS A 125 13.16 -5.40 12.36
CA LYS A 125 12.92 -6.35 13.44
C LYS A 125 14.07 -7.28 13.54
#